data_bb5e386b8ade62d8366723004cfd7bd3
#
_entry.id   bb5e386b8ade62d8366723004cfd7bd3
#
_cell.length_a   1.000
_cell.length_b   1.000
_cell.length_c   1.000
_cell.angle_alpha   90.00
_cell.angle_beta   90.00
_cell.angle_gamma   90.00
#
_symmetry.space_group_name_H-M   'P 1'
#
loop_
_entity.id
_entity.type
_entity.pdbx_description
1 polymer ?
#
loop_
_entity_poly.entity_id
_entity_poly.type
_entity_poly.pdbx_seq_one_letter_code
_entity_poly.pdbx_strand_id
1 'polypeptide(L)'
;MKPGKVYLVGAGPGDPKLLTVKATMLLGSADVVIYDRLIQEQVLSLCKPSAERIYMGKQVGRHESRQYEIHALLVEKAREGKMVVRLKGGDPFLFGRGGEEVECLAEHGIPFEVVPGVSSALAAPLAAGIAVTHRDAASSVAIVTGHEARAEPGRLHWDALTKLDSLVFLMCVRNVRDISRKLIEHGRSPETPAAMIQMAFWPDEMVVTGTLASIADEVERAGVKPPATLVIGEVVRLRQKLEQAAKLAGQPG
;
A
#
# COMPACT_ATOMS: atom_id res chain seq x y z
N MET A 1 32.84 -0.71 17.91
CA MET A 1 32.69 -0.28 16.51
C MET A 1 31.54 0.72 16.42
N LYS A 2 31.56 1.67 15.48
CA LYS A 2 30.38 2.49 15.24
C LYS A 2 29.28 1.60 14.64
N PRO A 3 28.02 1.74 15.08
CA PRO A 3 26.92 1.00 14.44
C PRO A 3 26.80 1.39 12.96
N GLY A 4 26.36 0.46 12.14
CA GLY A 4 25.96 0.73 10.77
C GLY A 4 24.70 1.60 10.72
N LYS A 5 24.18 1.84 9.54
CA LYS A 5 22.98 2.67 9.32
C LYS A 5 21.84 1.84 8.75
N VAL A 6 20.64 2.07 9.26
CA VAL A 6 19.41 1.43 8.76
C VAL A 6 18.67 2.41 7.83
N TYR A 7 18.26 1.94 6.67
CA TYR A 7 17.42 2.67 5.73
C TYR A 7 16.06 1.99 5.62
N LEU A 8 14.99 2.69 6.02
CA LEU A 8 13.62 2.24 5.76
C LEU A 8 13.24 2.72 4.36
N VAL A 9 13.09 1.82 3.43
CA VAL A 9 12.95 2.14 2.01
C VAL A 9 11.61 1.67 1.48
N GLY A 10 10.86 2.58 0.87
CA GLY A 10 9.64 2.25 0.13
C GLY A 10 9.97 1.61 -1.22
N ALA A 11 9.41 0.43 -1.45
CA ALA A 11 9.58 -0.32 -2.69
C ALA A 11 8.56 0.02 -3.78
N GLY A 12 7.65 0.95 -3.50
CA GLY A 12 6.57 1.24 -4.44
C GLY A 12 5.52 0.12 -4.53
N PRO A 13 4.67 0.15 -5.58
CA PRO A 13 3.51 -0.74 -5.69
C PRO A 13 3.85 -2.14 -6.24
N GLY A 14 5.06 -2.33 -6.79
CA GLY A 14 5.47 -3.62 -7.33
C GLY A 14 6.44 -3.51 -8.51
N ASP A 15 6.15 -2.71 -9.54
CA ASP A 15 7.05 -2.51 -10.67
C ASP A 15 8.38 -1.88 -10.20
N PRO A 16 9.54 -2.52 -10.45
CA PRO A 16 10.85 -1.97 -10.07
C PRO A 16 11.17 -0.63 -10.73
N LYS A 17 10.53 -0.28 -11.83
CA LYS A 17 10.67 1.04 -12.48
C LYS A 17 10.02 2.18 -11.69
N LEU A 18 9.17 1.84 -10.72
CA LEU A 18 8.53 2.79 -9.81
C LEU A 18 9.29 2.98 -8.49
N LEU A 19 10.46 2.38 -8.35
CA LEU A 19 11.39 2.69 -7.28
C LEU A 19 11.91 4.12 -7.43
N THR A 20 12.13 4.78 -6.30
CA THR A 20 12.89 6.03 -6.34
C THR A 20 14.35 5.74 -6.71
N VAL A 21 15.01 6.68 -7.37
CA VAL A 21 16.46 6.57 -7.69
C VAL A 21 17.26 6.27 -6.44
N LYS A 22 16.93 6.90 -5.31
CA LYS A 22 17.59 6.67 -4.03
C LYS A 22 17.37 5.24 -3.52
N ALA A 23 16.17 4.70 -3.64
CA ALA A 23 15.88 3.31 -3.25
C ALA A 23 16.74 2.32 -4.05
N THR A 24 16.84 2.51 -5.36
CA THR A 24 17.67 1.67 -6.25
C THR A 24 19.15 1.73 -5.87
N MET A 25 19.69 2.92 -5.62
CA MET A 25 21.09 3.11 -5.20
C MET A 25 21.37 2.40 -3.85
N LEU A 26 20.46 2.52 -2.90
CA LEU A 26 20.60 1.89 -1.58
C LEU A 26 20.54 0.36 -1.68
N LEU A 27 19.66 -0.22 -2.49
CA LEU A 27 19.59 -1.66 -2.73
C LEU A 27 20.90 -2.19 -3.33
N GLY A 28 21.48 -1.48 -4.30
CA GLY A 28 22.76 -1.83 -4.91
C GLY A 28 23.97 -1.73 -3.97
N SER A 29 23.84 -1.08 -2.82
CA SER A 29 24.92 -0.83 -1.85
C SER A 29 24.72 -1.59 -0.53
N ALA A 30 23.53 -2.05 -0.20
CA ALA A 30 23.17 -2.66 1.07
C ALA A 30 23.98 -3.93 1.37
N ASP A 31 24.41 -4.12 2.62
CA ASP A 31 25.00 -5.37 3.10
C ASP A 31 23.91 -6.37 3.47
N VAL A 32 22.79 -5.87 4.01
CA VAL A 32 21.63 -6.67 4.43
C VAL A 32 20.35 -6.02 3.92
N VAL A 33 19.46 -6.82 3.31
CA VAL A 33 18.13 -6.41 2.89
C VAL A 33 17.09 -7.25 3.60
N ILE A 34 16.29 -6.60 4.47
CA ILE A 34 15.20 -7.24 5.22
C ILE A 34 13.89 -6.84 4.56
N TYR A 35 13.11 -7.81 4.08
CA TYR A 35 11.94 -7.55 3.26
C TYR A 35 10.74 -8.43 3.61
N ASP A 36 9.56 -8.05 3.11
CA ASP A 36 8.30 -8.75 3.36
C ASP A 36 7.68 -9.32 2.07
N ARG A 37 6.49 -9.93 2.20
CA ARG A 37 5.77 -10.63 1.13
C ARG A 37 5.38 -9.76 -0.07
N LEU A 38 5.30 -8.44 0.10
CA LEU A 38 4.86 -7.51 -0.96
C LEU A 38 6.00 -7.09 -1.89
N ILE A 39 7.19 -7.63 -1.71
CA ILE A 39 8.37 -7.34 -2.54
C ILE A 39 8.51 -8.39 -3.62
N GLN A 40 8.52 -7.94 -4.87
CA GLN A 40 8.73 -8.82 -6.03
C GLN A 40 10.21 -9.21 -6.19
N GLU A 41 10.47 -10.38 -6.75
CA GLU A 41 11.82 -10.87 -7.02
C GLU A 41 12.61 -9.92 -7.95
N GLN A 42 11.93 -9.27 -8.88
CA GLN A 42 12.52 -8.28 -9.77
C GLN A 42 13.10 -7.06 -9.01
N VAL A 43 12.48 -6.67 -7.89
CA VAL A 43 13.04 -5.63 -7.01
C VAL A 43 14.26 -6.15 -6.25
N LEU A 44 14.20 -7.39 -5.78
CA LEU A 44 15.32 -8.03 -5.07
C LEU A 44 16.53 -8.26 -5.98
N SER A 45 16.33 -8.42 -7.29
CA SER A 45 17.43 -8.56 -8.26
C SER A 45 18.30 -7.30 -8.38
N LEU A 46 17.83 -6.15 -7.91
CA LEU A 46 18.60 -4.90 -7.84
C LEU A 46 19.58 -4.84 -6.66
N CYS A 47 19.49 -5.78 -5.72
CA CYS A 47 20.45 -5.89 -4.63
C CYS A 47 21.82 -6.34 -5.15
N LYS A 48 22.92 -5.84 -4.54
CA LYS A 48 24.25 -6.39 -4.87
C LYS A 48 24.28 -7.91 -4.59
N PRO A 49 25.01 -8.70 -5.39
CA PRO A 49 25.03 -10.17 -5.26
C PRO A 49 25.47 -10.69 -3.89
N SER A 50 26.30 -9.92 -3.19
CA SER A 50 26.80 -10.26 -1.82
C SER A 50 25.87 -9.83 -0.70
N ALA A 51 24.74 -9.18 -0.98
CA ALA A 51 23.81 -8.76 0.06
C ALA A 51 23.12 -9.97 0.70
N GLU A 52 23.11 -10.01 2.03
CA GLU A 52 22.28 -10.94 2.80
C GLU A 52 20.81 -10.55 2.64
N ARG A 53 19.95 -11.44 2.12
CA ARG A 53 18.52 -11.20 1.90
C ARG A 53 17.71 -11.97 2.92
N ILE A 54 17.02 -11.26 3.82
CA ILE A 54 16.28 -11.85 4.93
C ILE A 54 14.78 -11.60 4.73
N TYR A 55 14.03 -12.66 4.47
CA TYR A 55 12.58 -12.62 4.34
C TYR A 55 11.89 -12.60 5.70
N MET A 56 11.13 -11.53 5.96
CA MET A 56 10.36 -11.33 7.19
C MET A 56 8.85 -11.22 6.91
N GLY A 57 8.37 -11.82 5.82
CA GLY A 57 6.95 -11.88 5.49
C GLY A 57 6.13 -12.62 6.56
N LYS A 58 4.90 -12.15 6.77
CA LYS A 58 4.02 -12.63 7.85
C LYS A 58 3.47 -14.02 7.52
N GLN A 59 3.54 -14.93 8.49
CA GLN A 59 2.63 -16.07 8.56
C GLN A 59 1.31 -15.62 9.21
N VAL A 60 0.19 -16.16 8.72
CA VAL A 60 -1.15 -15.84 9.24
C VAL A 60 -1.21 -16.11 10.75
N GLY A 61 -1.64 -15.12 11.53
CA GLY A 61 -1.89 -15.28 12.99
C GLY A 61 -0.79 -14.82 13.95
N ARG A 62 0.38 -14.33 13.49
CA ARG A 62 1.50 -13.89 14.36
C ARG A 62 1.93 -12.44 14.09
N HIS A 63 1.01 -11.49 14.20
CA HIS A 63 1.30 -10.11 13.78
C HIS A 63 2.21 -9.31 14.73
N GLU A 64 2.03 -9.43 16.05
CA GLU A 64 2.81 -8.66 17.03
C GLU A 64 4.18 -9.26 17.29
N SER A 65 4.27 -10.57 17.55
CA SER A 65 5.56 -11.25 17.77
C SER A 65 6.54 -11.01 16.62
N ARG A 66 6.03 -10.99 15.38
CA ARG A 66 6.85 -10.76 14.18
C ARG A 66 7.41 -9.34 14.09
N GLN A 67 6.71 -8.33 14.63
CA GLN A 67 7.24 -6.95 14.62
C GLN A 67 8.42 -6.81 15.60
N TYR A 68 8.34 -7.43 16.77
CA TYR A 68 9.47 -7.48 17.71
C TYR A 68 10.69 -8.20 17.10
N GLU A 69 10.48 -9.30 16.36
CA GLU A 69 11.55 -10.00 15.66
C GLU A 69 12.22 -9.08 14.59
N ILE A 70 11.43 -8.30 13.85
CA ILE A 70 11.95 -7.33 12.87
C ILE A 70 12.77 -6.25 13.58
N HIS A 71 12.27 -5.68 14.69
CA HIS A 71 12.98 -4.67 15.47
C HIS A 71 14.33 -5.21 15.98
N ALA A 72 14.34 -6.39 16.60
CA ALA A 72 15.55 -7.02 17.09
C ALA A 72 16.58 -7.26 15.97
N LEU A 73 16.12 -7.75 14.83
CA LEU A 73 16.96 -8.02 13.66
C LEU A 73 17.57 -6.74 13.06
N LEU A 74 16.80 -5.66 12.96
CA LEU A 74 17.30 -4.37 12.49
C LEU A 74 18.42 -3.84 13.39
N VAL A 75 18.23 -3.91 14.71
CA VAL A 75 19.22 -3.48 15.72
C VAL A 75 20.45 -4.37 15.69
N GLU A 76 20.29 -5.69 15.63
CA GLU A 76 21.37 -6.67 15.55
C GLU A 76 22.28 -6.41 14.36
N LYS A 77 21.70 -6.37 13.15
CA LYS A 77 22.47 -6.15 11.91
C LYS A 77 23.15 -4.79 11.86
N ALA A 78 22.52 -3.76 12.39
CA ALA A 78 23.15 -2.45 12.49
C ALA A 78 24.34 -2.45 13.50
N ARG A 79 24.22 -3.15 14.64
CA ARG A 79 25.33 -3.29 15.62
C ARG A 79 26.52 -4.05 15.08
N GLU A 80 26.32 -4.94 14.09
CA GLU A 80 27.39 -5.57 13.32
C GLU A 80 28.16 -4.59 12.40
N GLY A 81 27.76 -3.32 12.36
CA GLY A 81 28.35 -2.30 11.48
C GLY A 81 27.83 -2.34 10.04
N LYS A 82 26.78 -3.09 9.76
CA LYS A 82 26.21 -3.30 8.41
C LYS A 82 25.37 -2.12 7.94
N MET A 83 25.38 -1.88 6.63
CA MET A 83 24.39 -1.06 5.95
C MET A 83 23.14 -1.90 5.72
N VAL A 84 22.06 -1.59 6.45
CA VAL A 84 20.82 -2.37 6.43
C VAL A 84 19.75 -1.63 5.65
N VAL A 85 19.12 -2.28 4.70
CA VAL A 85 17.90 -1.79 4.02
C VAL A 85 16.70 -2.60 4.53
N ARG A 86 15.76 -1.93 5.21
CA ARG A 86 14.43 -2.46 5.48
C ARG A 86 13.52 -2.07 4.32
N LEU A 87 13.26 -3.01 3.42
CA LEU A 87 12.47 -2.80 2.21
C LEU A 87 11.00 -3.10 2.47
N LYS A 88 10.12 -2.13 2.22
CA LYS A 88 8.70 -2.16 2.56
C LYS A 88 7.85 -1.88 1.31
N GLY A 89 6.80 -2.66 1.05
CA GLY A 89 5.87 -2.38 -0.04
C GLY A 89 5.21 -1.01 0.10
N GLY A 90 5.02 -0.29 -0.99
CA GLY A 90 4.48 1.06 -1.00
C GLY A 90 5.41 2.09 -0.37
N ASP A 91 4.90 2.85 0.60
CA ASP A 91 5.61 3.85 1.39
C ASP A 91 5.79 3.37 2.84
N PRO A 92 6.96 3.57 3.48
CA PRO A 92 7.23 3.10 4.85
C PRO A 92 6.31 3.68 5.92
N PHE A 93 5.84 4.92 5.73
CA PHE A 93 5.07 5.67 6.73
C PHE A 93 3.57 5.67 6.48
N LEU A 94 3.10 5.12 5.36
CA LEU A 94 1.66 4.97 5.13
C LEU A 94 1.21 3.54 5.43
N PHE A 95 0.65 3.33 6.62
CA PHE A 95 0.18 2.03 7.15
C PHE A 95 1.22 0.90 7.11
N GLY A 96 2.50 1.27 7.02
CA GLY A 96 3.63 0.34 6.95
C GLY A 96 4.32 0.06 8.28
N ARG A 97 3.85 0.63 9.40
CA ARG A 97 4.48 0.54 10.73
C ARG A 97 5.93 1.05 10.77
N GLY A 98 6.34 1.87 9.78
CA GLY A 98 7.69 2.42 9.74
C GLY A 98 8.01 3.34 10.92
N GLY A 99 7.01 4.02 11.49
CA GLY A 99 7.17 4.83 12.71
C GLY A 99 7.66 3.99 13.89
N GLU A 100 7.04 2.83 14.14
CA GLU A 100 7.44 1.91 15.21
C GLU A 100 8.87 1.37 15.00
N GLU A 101 9.26 1.07 13.75
CA GLU A 101 10.61 0.63 13.41
C GLU A 101 11.65 1.74 13.70
N VAL A 102 11.32 3.00 13.35
CA VAL A 102 12.20 4.17 13.61
C VAL A 102 12.31 4.48 15.11
N GLU A 103 11.23 4.42 15.86
CA GLU A 103 11.22 4.60 17.31
C GLU A 103 12.16 3.59 17.98
N CYS A 104 12.03 2.32 17.63
CA CYS A 104 12.91 1.27 18.14
C CYS A 104 14.40 1.53 17.81
N LEU A 105 14.71 1.95 16.58
CA LEU A 105 16.10 2.27 16.19
C LEU A 105 16.66 3.44 16.99
N ALA A 106 15.85 4.47 17.21
CA ALA A 106 16.23 5.66 18.00
C ALA A 106 16.51 5.28 19.46
N GLU A 107 15.66 4.47 20.10
CA GLU A 107 15.85 3.96 21.47
C GLU A 107 17.16 3.19 21.63
N HIS A 108 17.62 2.51 20.57
CA HIS A 108 18.85 1.74 20.58
C HIS A 108 20.07 2.53 20.07
N GLY A 109 19.93 3.84 19.78
CA GLY A 109 21.00 4.70 19.28
C GLY A 109 21.52 4.30 17.89
N ILE A 110 20.69 3.64 17.07
CA ILE A 110 21.05 3.22 15.71
C ILE A 110 20.73 4.36 14.73
N PRO A 111 21.70 4.84 13.92
CA PRO A 111 21.44 5.81 12.87
C PRO A 111 20.48 5.24 11.82
N PHE A 112 19.50 6.04 11.43
CA PHE A 112 18.54 5.62 10.41
C PHE A 112 18.21 6.75 9.42
N GLU A 113 17.57 6.36 8.32
CA GLU A 113 17.02 7.27 7.32
C GLU A 113 15.78 6.64 6.69
N VAL A 114 14.75 7.43 6.43
CA VAL A 114 13.54 6.99 5.76
C VAL A 114 13.53 7.51 4.32
N VAL A 115 13.29 6.59 3.38
CA VAL A 115 13.24 6.89 1.94
C VAL A 115 11.83 6.59 1.45
N PRO A 116 11.11 7.58 0.91
CA PRO A 116 9.75 7.40 0.46
C PRO A 116 9.65 6.41 -0.70
N GLY A 117 8.46 5.83 -0.87
CA GLY A 117 8.08 5.05 -2.03
C GLY A 117 6.70 5.45 -2.53
N VAL A 118 6.37 5.07 -3.76
CA VAL A 118 5.05 5.32 -4.32
C VAL A 118 4.03 4.41 -3.63
N SER A 119 3.14 5.02 -2.83
CA SER A 119 2.11 4.25 -2.12
C SER A 119 1.08 3.64 -3.08
N SER A 120 0.64 2.42 -2.80
CA SER A 120 -0.49 1.77 -3.50
C SER A 120 -1.80 2.55 -3.37
N ALA A 121 -1.94 3.43 -2.37
CA ALA A 121 -3.10 4.32 -2.26
C ALA A 121 -3.24 5.29 -3.44
N LEU A 122 -2.14 5.66 -4.08
CA LEU A 122 -2.12 6.51 -5.27
C LEU A 122 -1.84 5.70 -6.54
N ALA A 123 -0.96 4.71 -6.44
CA ALA A 123 -0.54 3.91 -7.58
C ALA A 123 -1.65 2.98 -8.09
N ALA A 124 -2.41 2.32 -7.21
CA ALA A 124 -3.44 1.39 -7.64
C ALA A 124 -4.61 2.08 -8.38
N PRO A 125 -5.17 3.20 -7.89
CA PRO A 125 -6.12 3.96 -8.69
C PRO A 125 -5.57 4.39 -10.06
N LEU A 126 -4.31 4.86 -10.09
CA LEU A 126 -3.66 5.29 -11.33
C LEU A 126 -3.53 4.13 -12.33
N ALA A 127 -3.11 2.94 -11.89
CA ALA A 127 -3.05 1.74 -12.72
C ALA A 127 -4.41 1.40 -13.35
N ALA A 128 -5.48 1.59 -12.58
CA ALA A 128 -6.86 1.40 -13.05
C ALA A 128 -7.40 2.59 -13.87
N GLY A 129 -6.60 3.61 -14.20
CA GLY A 129 -7.09 4.80 -14.91
C GLY A 129 -8.04 5.68 -14.07
N ILE A 130 -7.94 5.64 -12.74
CA ILE A 130 -8.76 6.42 -11.81
C ILE A 130 -7.92 7.53 -11.19
N ALA A 131 -8.22 8.78 -11.52
CA ALA A 131 -7.64 9.94 -10.83
C ALA A 131 -8.37 10.14 -9.50
N VAL A 132 -7.67 10.01 -8.36
CA VAL A 132 -8.27 10.13 -7.01
C VAL A 132 -8.76 11.55 -6.69
N THR A 133 -8.34 12.54 -7.45
CA THR A 133 -8.84 13.91 -7.44
C THR A 133 -9.16 14.36 -8.87
N HIS A 134 -10.17 15.22 -9.04
CA HIS A 134 -10.53 15.76 -10.33
C HIS A 134 -11.25 17.09 -10.13
N ARG A 135 -10.94 18.10 -10.95
CA ARG A 135 -11.48 19.45 -10.79
C ARG A 135 -13.01 19.50 -10.64
N ASP A 136 -13.72 18.67 -11.41
CA ASP A 136 -15.18 18.69 -11.46
C ASP A 136 -15.83 17.57 -10.61
N ALA A 137 -15.05 16.67 -10.01
CA ALA A 137 -15.60 15.49 -9.31
C ALA A 137 -15.08 15.26 -7.91
N ALA A 138 -13.86 15.72 -7.58
CA ALA A 138 -13.26 15.44 -6.28
C ALA A 138 -12.15 16.44 -5.95
N SER A 139 -12.37 17.26 -4.95
CA SER A 139 -11.39 18.19 -4.37
C SER A 139 -10.80 17.66 -3.05
N SER A 140 -11.35 16.57 -2.52
CA SER A 140 -10.88 15.93 -1.29
C SER A 140 -10.71 14.43 -1.46
N VAL A 141 -9.67 13.88 -0.79
CA VAL A 141 -9.42 12.44 -0.73
C VAL A 141 -8.98 12.03 0.67
N ALA A 142 -9.55 10.94 1.19
CA ALA A 142 -9.04 10.28 2.39
C ALA A 142 -8.43 8.93 2.05
N ILE A 143 -7.28 8.65 2.65
CA ILE A 143 -6.62 7.34 2.61
C ILE A 143 -6.82 6.67 3.97
N VAL A 144 -7.45 5.50 3.97
CA VAL A 144 -7.97 4.84 5.17
C VAL A 144 -7.50 3.38 5.22
N THR A 145 -7.25 2.86 6.42
CA THR A 145 -7.05 1.42 6.59
C THR A 145 -8.39 0.69 6.74
N GLY A 146 -8.66 -0.27 5.86
CA GLY A 146 -9.85 -1.10 5.96
C GLY A 146 -9.77 -2.16 7.08
N HIS A 147 -8.60 -2.32 7.71
CA HIS A 147 -8.43 -3.26 8.83
C HIS A 147 -9.28 -2.87 10.05
N GLU A 148 -9.43 -1.56 10.30
CA GLU A 148 -10.21 -0.99 11.41
C GLU A 148 -11.73 -1.01 11.18
N ALA A 149 -12.22 -1.41 10.01
CA ALA A 149 -13.64 -1.34 9.68
C ALA A 149 -14.53 -2.22 10.58
N ARG A 150 -13.97 -3.28 11.18
CA ARG A 150 -14.67 -4.18 12.12
C ARG A 150 -14.45 -3.86 13.60
N ALA A 151 -13.52 -2.95 13.91
CA ALA A 151 -13.25 -2.60 15.31
C ALA A 151 -14.44 -1.87 15.94
N GLU A 152 -14.83 -2.28 17.16
CA GLU A 152 -15.88 -1.65 17.95
C GLU A 152 -15.39 -1.47 19.40
N PRO A 153 -15.34 -0.20 19.93
CA PRO A 153 -15.52 1.06 19.21
C PRO A 153 -14.37 1.30 18.20
N GLY A 154 -14.71 1.61 16.96
CA GLY A 154 -13.73 1.85 15.92
C GLY A 154 -13.08 3.23 16.01
N ARG A 155 -11.86 3.35 15.47
CA ARG A 155 -11.16 4.64 15.34
C ARG A 155 -11.61 5.45 14.12
N LEU A 156 -12.42 4.85 13.22
CA LEU A 156 -12.86 5.49 12.00
C LEU A 156 -14.11 6.35 12.25
N HIS A 157 -14.03 7.63 11.88
CA HIS A 157 -15.14 8.58 11.94
C HIS A 157 -15.96 8.50 10.65
N TRP A 158 -16.88 7.55 10.56
CA TRP A 158 -17.67 7.25 9.36
C TRP A 158 -18.46 8.46 8.85
N ASP A 159 -19.07 9.26 9.77
CA ASP A 159 -19.78 10.50 9.41
C ASP A 159 -18.89 11.51 8.69
N ALA A 160 -17.61 11.59 9.07
CA ALA A 160 -16.65 12.46 8.41
C ALA A 160 -16.25 11.91 7.04
N LEU A 161 -16.03 10.60 6.95
CA LEU A 161 -15.65 9.94 5.70
C LEU A 161 -16.75 10.08 4.62
N THR A 162 -18.03 10.02 4.99
CA THR A 162 -19.12 10.16 4.03
C THR A 162 -19.21 11.53 3.36
N LYS A 163 -18.58 12.56 3.95
CA LYS A 163 -18.56 13.94 3.43
C LYS A 163 -17.42 14.21 2.44
N LEU A 164 -16.45 13.30 2.33
CA LEU A 164 -15.33 13.46 1.43
C LEU A 164 -15.65 12.93 0.04
N ASP A 165 -15.11 13.57 -1.00
CA ASP A 165 -15.43 13.22 -2.39
C ASP A 165 -14.90 11.82 -2.76
N SER A 166 -13.63 11.54 -2.45
CA SER A 166 -12.97 10.28 -2.74
C SER A 166 -12.46 9.60 -1.48
N LEU A 167 -12.62 8.28 -1.41
CA LEU A 167 -12.07 7.45 -0.36
C LEU A 167 -11.20 6.35 -0.97
N VAL A 168 -10.02 6.14 -0.41
CA VAL A 168 -9.10 5.06 -0.80
C VAL A 168 -8.82 4.19 0.42
N PHE A 169 -9.29 2.94 0.39
CA PHE A 169 -9.06 1.99 1.46
C PHE A 169 -7.97 0.99 1.10
N LEU A 170 -6.95 0.91 1.94
CA LEU A 170 -5.95 -0.16 1.92
C LEU A 170 -6.32 -1.28 2.89
N MET A 171 -5.80 -2.50 2.68
CA MET A 171 -6.05 -3.67 3.56
C MET A 171 -7.54 -3.98 3.77
N CYS A 172 -8.37 -3.81 2.74
CA CYS A 172 -9.83 -3.78 2.82
C CYS A 172 -10.55 -5.05 2.32
N VAL A 173 -9.88 -5.96 1.62
CA VAL A 173 -10.55 -7.08 0.90
C VAL A 173 -11.50 -7.86 1.80
N ARG A 174 -11.07 -8.25 3.01
CA ARG A 174 -11.90 -9.02 3.95
C ARG A 174 -13.04 -8.22 4.58
N ASN A 175 -12.99 -6.90 4.50
CA ASN A 175 -13.88 -5.97 5.18
C ASN A 175 -14.69 -5.11 4.20
N VAL A 176 -14.62 -5.38 2.89
CA VAL A 176 -15.30 -4.57 1.87
C VAL A 176 -16.80 -4.47 2.13
N ARG A 177 -17.46 -5.53 2.54
CA ARG A 177 -18.90 -5.56 2.88
C ARG A 177 -19.21 -4.67 4.09
N ASP A 178 -18.40 -4.74 5.13
CA ASP A 178 -18.56 -3.91 6.33
C ASP A 178 -18.29 -2.41 6.01
N ILE A 179 -17.26 -2.12 5.21
CA ILE A 179 -16.95 -0.76 4.75
C ILE A 179 -18.13 -0.18 3.98
N SER A 180 -18.65 -0.91 2.99
CA SER A 180 -19.79 -0.46 2.18
C SER A 180 -21.04 -0.23 3.03
N ARG A 181 -21.37 -1.19 3.89
CA ARG A 181 -22.52 -1.10 4.80
C ARG A 181 -22.40 0.13 5.72
N LYS A 182 -21.27 0.32 6.41
CA LYS A 182 -21.06 1.44 7.33
C LYS A 182 -21.11 2.80 6.61
N LEU A 183 -20.55 2.94 5.42
CA LEU A 183 -20.65 4.18 4.64
C LEU A 183 -22.10 4.48 4.25
N ILE A 184 -22.89 3.48 3.86
CA ILE A 184 -24.32 3.65 3.53
C ILE A 184 -25.12 4.02 4.79
N GLU A 185 -24.93 3.32 5.90
CA GLU A 185 -25.59 3.60 7.19
C GLU A 185 -25.32 5.02 7.69
N HIS A 186 -24.14 5.62 7.38
CA HIS A 186 -23.78 6.99 7.73
C HIS A 186 -24.09 8.01 6.62
N GLY A 187 -24.91 7.65 5.64
CA GLY A 187 -25.50 8.58 4.67
C GLY A 187 -24.80 8.67 3.30
N ARG A 188 -23.79 7.83 3.01
CA ARG A 188 -23.26 7.75 1.65
C ARG A 188 -24.27 7.03 0.74
N SER A 189 -24.52 7.58 -0.45
CA SER A 189 -25.43 6.95 -1.41
C SER A 189 -24.98 5.52 -1.78
N PRO A 190 -25.89 4.52 -1.76
CA PRO A 190 -25.58 3.17 -2.21
C PRO A 190 -25.15 3.12 -3.70
N GLU A 191 -25.54 4.11 -4.50
CA GLU A 191 -25.18 4.25 -5.91
C GLU A 191 -23.80 4.91 -6.12
N THR A 192 -23.10 5.30 -5.04
CA THR A 192 -21.74 5.85 -5.16
C THR A 192 -20.84 4.83 -5.85
N PRO A 193 -20.14 5.22 -6.93
CA PRO A 193 -19.26 4.31 -7.66
C PRO A 193 -18.11 3.82 -6.80
N ALA A 194 -17.71 2.56 -7.00
CA ALA A 194 -16.61 1.94 -6.31
C ALA A 194 -15.80 1.04 -7.25
N ALA A 195 -14.49 0.94 -7.01
CA ALA A 195 -13.59 0.06 -7.73
C ALA A 195 -12.63 -0.63 -6.77
N MET A 196 -12.43 -1.93 -6.93
CA MET A 196 -11.41 -2.71 -6.22
C MET A 196 -10.31 -3.06 -7.21
N ILE A 197 -9.08 -2.68 -6.90
CA ILE A 197 -7.89 -2.89 -7.73
C ILE A 197 -6.98 -3.88 -7.00
N GLN A 198 -6.87 -5.09 -7.52
CA GLN A 198 -5.98 -6.13 -7.04
C GLN A 198 -4.64 -6.04 -7.73
N MET A 199 -3.55 -6.26 -7.00
CA MET A 199 -2.21 -6.48 -7.54
C MET A 199 -1.77 -5.42 -8.56
N ALA A 200 -2.08 -4.13 -8.32
CA ALA A 200 -1.71 -3.04 -9.21
C ALA A 200 -0.20 -3.05 -9.52
N PHE A 201 0.16 -2.95 -10.81
CA PHE A 201 1.53 -3.07 -11.32
C PHE A 201 2.18 -4.45 -11.15
N TRP A 202 1.35 -5.48 -10.97
CA TRP A 202 1.78 -6.87 -10.98
C TRP A 202 1.17 -7.58 -12.19
N PRO A 203 1.73 -8.73 -12.63
CA PRO A 203 1.17 -9.48 -13.77
C PRO A 203 -0.30 -9.90 -13.59
N ASP A 204 -0.72 -10.12 -12.34
CA ASP A 204 -2.09 -10.55 -11.99
C ASP A 204 -2.99 -9.35 -11.61
N GLU A 205 -2.74 -8.17 -12.18
CA GLU A 205 -3.58 -6.99 -11.96
C GLU A 205 -5.02 -7.27 -12.41
N MET A 206 -5.97 -6.93 -11.55
CA MET A 206 -7.40 -7.06 -11.84
C MET A 206 -8.17 -5.87 -11.26
N VAL A 207 -9.10 -5.33 -12.05
CA VAL A 207 -9.99 -4.23 -11.64
C VAL A 207 -11.43 -4.71 -11.65
N VAL A 208 -12.10 -4.58 -10.50
CA VAL A 208 -13.53 -4.88 -10.32
C VAL A 208 -14.26 -3.60 -10.00
N THR A 209 -15.32 -3.27 -10.73
CA THR A 209 -16.11 -2.04 -10.55
C THR A 209 -17.54 -2.36 -10.16
N GLY A 210 -18.17 -1.43 -9.45
CA GLY A 210 -19.57 -1.50 -9.05
C GLY A 210 -20.00 -0.23 -8.35
N THR A 211 -21.02 -0.32 -7.51
CA THR A 211 -21.46 0.74 -6.59
C THR A 211 -21.19 0.31 -5.16
N LEU A 212 -21.35 1.19 -4.18
CA LEU A 212 -21.27 0.82 -2.76
C LEU A 212 -22.22 -0.34 -2.42
N ALA A 213 -23.38 -0.41 -3.03
CA ALA A 213 -24.34 -1.48 -2.81
C ALA A 213 -23.86 -2.82 -3.38
N SER A 214 -23.16 -2.84 -4.50
CA SER A 214 -22.81 -4.07 -5.24
C SER A 214 -21.36 -4.50 -5.12
N ILE A 215 -20.44 -3.60 -4.79
CA ILE A 215 -18.99 -3.88 -4.89
C ILE A 215 -18.54 -5.09 -4.07
N ALA A 216 -19.15 -5.35 -2.92
CA ALA A 216 -18.79 -6.49 -2.09
C ALA A 216 -19.11 -7.82 -2.78
N ASP A 217 -20.26 -7.91 -3.45
CA ASP A 217 -20.67 -9.11 -4.19
C ASP A 217 -19.84 -9.29 -5.47
N GLU A 218 -19.51 -8.19 -6.15
CA GLU A 218 -18.63 -8.21 -7.32
C GLU A 218 -17.21 -8.68 -6.96
N VAL A 219 -16.65 -8.19 -5.86
CA VAL A 219 -15.34 -8.60 -5.33
C VAL A 219 -15.32 -10.09 -4.97
N GLU A 220 -16.38 -10.58 -4.32
CA GLU A 220 -16.53 -11.99 -3.96
C GLU A 220 -16.64 -12.88 -5.22
N ARG A 221 -17.50 -12.49 -6.18
CA ARG A 221 -17.70 -13.21 -7.45
C ARG A 221 -16.43 -13.28 -8.28
N ALA A 222 -15.65 -12.21 -8.33
CA ALA A 222 -14.38 -12.15 -9.04
C ALA A 222 -13.23 -12.87 -8.30
N GLY A 223 -13.43 -13.29 -7.06
CA GLY A 223 -12.41 -13.97 -6.27
C GLY A 223 -11.21 -13.10 -5.91
N VAL A 224 -11.40 -11.80 -5.73
CA VAL A 224 -10.32 -10.84 -5.42
C VAL A 224 -9.56 -11.24 -4.15
N LYS A 225 -8.23 -11.19 -4.23
CA LYS A 225 -7.31 -11.54 -3.15
C LYS A 225 -6.41 -10.36 -2.75
N PRO A 226 -5.96 -10.31 -1.48
CA PRO A 226 -4.95 -9.33 -1.08
C PRO A 226 -3.58 -9.55 -1.79
N PRO A 227 -2.84 -8.48 -2.11
CA PRO A 227 -3.16 -7.08 -1.82
C PRO A 227 -4.15 -6.47 -2.82
N ALA A 228 -5.07 -5.66 -2.33
CA ALA A 228 -5.96 -4.86 -3.17
C ALA A 228 -6.32 -3.54 -2.49
N THR A 229 -6.69 -2.55 -3.32
CA THR A 229 -7.05 -1.19 -2.94
C THR A 229 -8.49 -0.92 -3.39
N LEU A 230 -9.33 -0.41 -2.49
CA LEU A 230 -10.71 -0.01 -2.81
C LEU A 230 -10.76 1.52 -2.97
N VAL A 231 -11.31 1.98 -4.07
CA VAL A 231 -11.57 3.39 -4.37
C VAL A 231 -13.08 3.61 -4.41
N ILE A 232 -13.57 4.66 -3.74
CA ILE A 232 -14.99 5.01 -3.67
C ILE A 232 -15.15 6.49 -3.98
N GLY A 233 -16.04 6.83 -4.90
CA GLY A 233 -16.35 8.21 -5.28
C GLY A 233 -16.66 8.36 -6.76
N GLU A 234 -17.15 9.54 -7.17
CA GLU A 234 -17.50 9.85 -8.56
C GLU A 234 -16.31 9.76 -9.52
N VAL A 235 -15.09 9.86 -8.99
CA VAL A 235 -13.84 9.69 -9.77
C VAL A 235 -13.75 8.32 -10.45
N VAL A 236 -14.42 7.29 -9.92
CA VAL A 236 -14.46 5.95 -10.53
C VAL A 236 -15.21 5.98 -11.87
N ARG A 237 -16.25 6.82 -12.02
CA ARG A 237 -16.96 6.97 -13.29
C ARG A 237 -16.11 7.61 -14.38
N LEU A 238 -15.13 8.43 -13.99
CA LEU A 238 -14.25 9.11 -14.96
C LEU A 238 -13.34 8.12 -15.69
N ARG A 239 -13.05 6.96 -15.09
CA ARG A 239 -12.28 5.87 -15.73
C ARG A 239 -12.82 5.52 -17.10
N GLN A 240 -14.13 5.32 -17.22
CA GLN A 240 -14.76 4.96 -18.48
C GLN A 240 -14.58 6.04 -19.56
N LYS A 241 -14.66 7.32 -19.16
CA LYS A 241 -14.41 8.44 -20.09
C LYS A 241 -12.98 8.47 -20.59
N LEU A 242 -12.01 8.20 -19.68
CA LEU A 242 -10.59 8.17 -20.04
C LEU A 242 -10.27 6.96 -20.94
N GLU A 243 -10.83 5.80 -20.69
CA GLU A 243 -10.69 4.62 -21.55
C GLU A 243 -11.27 4.83 -22.95
N GLN A 244 -12.45 5.46 -23.04
CA GLN A 244 -13.04 5.81 -24.32
C GLN A 244 -12.18 6.82 -25.08
N ALA A 245 -11.69 7.86 -24.40
CA ALA A 245 -10.80 8.85 -24.99
C ALA A 245 -9.48 8.23 -25.49
N ALA A 246 -8.88 7.32 -24.71
CA ALA A 246 -7.66 6.62 -25.10
C ALA A 246 -7.87 5.74 -26.35
N LYS A 247 -8.99 5.01 -26.42
CA LYS A 247 -9.36 4.21 -27.61
C LYS A 247 -9.55 5.08 -28.85
N LEU A 248 -10.19 6.24 -28.71
CA LEU A 248 -10.38 7.20 -29.81
C LEU A 248 -9.05 7.82 -30.28
N ALA A 249 -8.09 7.98 -29.37
CA ALA A 249 -6.75 8.49 -29.67
C ALA A 249 -5.80 7.44 -30.25
N GLY A 250 -6.26 6.19 -30.46
CA GLY A 250 -5.44 5.10 -31.02
C GLY A 250 -4.35 4.59 -30.08
N GLN A 251 -4.44 4.86 -28.78
CA GLN A 251 -3.55 4.28 -27.79
C GLN A 251 -4.00 2.85 -27.43
N PRO A 252 -3.09 1.87 -27.36
CA PRO A 252 -3.43 0.55 -26.85
C PRO A 252 -3.89 0.68 -25.38
N GLY A 253 -5.03 0.06 -25.08
CA GLY A 253 -5.64 0.06 -23.76
C GLY A 253 -4.88 -0.76 -22.74
#